data_87d167d42b3d98d6c17a63271967bdc0
#
_entry.id   87d167d42b3d98d6c17a63271967bdc0
#
_cell.length_a   1.000
_cell.length_b   1.000
_cell.length_c   1.000
_cell.angle_alpha   90.00
_cell.angle_beta   90.00
_cell.angle_gamma   90.00
#
_symmetry.space_group_name_H-M   'P 1'
#
loop_
_entity.id
_entity.type
_entity.pdbx_description
1 polymer ?
#
loop_
_entity_poly.entity_id
_entity_poly.type
_entity_poly.pdbx_seq_one_letter_code
_entity_poly.pdbx_strand_id
1 'polypeptide(L)'
;MPYHLIYYDGHMHTTYSDGSGSVEDMKATALRRGLSVVIVTDHCQNLTRPKWEALVAETAAASDPGTFLALPGFEITGNEGIFNRSHMLAFNVSDPFVGDDVNELCPEEVWPDPPNPAGTGPTYPENLAKWAEYVHSNGGIAVHCHTSGSTRLEYGVDSIEVYNQSALDDILRYAKLLGYGDEQALAFATTLSDLGLYGERDLNTLVALGDQSIPLRLAVHSATEMLTGVGQWLGSPEAPANSWDQLLMAYVNGTTDTPIFGVANSDAHNTGEPDSNVGVAKNGLYVKALTPEEVYGAIKAGRSFATTGPSLAFEVNGEIIGGTAHIAGGGSANLKLSVSSESATAILTKIEIIKNGEVWRTISPNEPAYEDTLVDDSVTVDGYYRIEVTSQDLPDGPARVAWSNPVFVNVP
;
A
#
# COMPACT_ATOMS: atom_id res chain seq x y z
N MET A 1 -7.11 -8.44 -26.20
CA MET A 1 -5.83 -9.15 -25.98
C MET A 1 -5.86 -9.70 -24.57
N PRO A 2 -5.30 -10.87 -24.31
CA PRO A 2 -5.20 -11.40 -22.95
C PRO A 2 -4.36 -10.46 -22.06
N TYR A 3 -4.64 -10.48 -20.76
CA TYR A 3 -3.81 -9.78 -19.78
C TYR A 3 -2.50 -10.55 -19.57
N HIS A 4 -1.44 -9.80 -19.26
CA HIS A 4 -0.14 -10.30 -18.85
C HIS A 4 0.12 -9.81 -17.42
N LEU A 5 0.66 -10.68 -16.57
CA LEU A 5 1.10 -10.32 -15.24
C LEU A 5 2.50 -9.69 -15.33
N ILE A 6 2.64 -8.50 -14.77
CA ILE A 6 3.91 -7.82 -14.53
C ILE A 6 3.99 -7.45 -13.05
N TYR A 7 5.18 -7.03 -12.59
CA TYR A 7 5.34 -6.54 -11.23
C TYR A 7 5.82 -5.09 -11.23
N TYR A 8 5.28 -4.30 -10.30
CA TYR A 8 5.73 -2.93 -10.06
C TYR A 8 5.91 -2.63 -8.57
N ASP A 9 6.78 -1.66 -8.29
CA ASP A 9 6.93 -1.00 -7.00
C ASP A 9 6.65 0.48 -7.20
N GLY A 10 5.73 1.04 -6.42
CA GLY A 10 5.20 2.39 -6.62
C GLY A 10 5.65 3.41 -5.58
N HIS A 11 6.60 3.07 -4.69
CA HIS A 11 7.05 3.98 -3.65
C HIS A 11 8.55 3.82 -3.43
N MET A 12 9.33 4.81 -3.87
CA MET A 12 10.78 4.82 -3.70
C MET A 12 11.36 6.21 -3.86
N HIS A 13 12.48 6.44 -3.19
CA HIS A 13 13.17 7.72 -3.08
C HIS A 13 14.56 7.66 -3.69
N THR A 14 14.91 8.70 -4.42
CA THR A 14 16.23 8.85 -5.04
C THR A 14 17.02 9.99 -4.38
N THR A 15 18.18 10.30 -4.96
CA THR A 15 18.99 11.47 -4.55
C THR A 15 18.32 12.82 -4.83
N TYR A 16 17.14 12.85 -5.45
CA TYR A 16 16.34 14.08 -5.59
C TYR A 16 15.67 14.49 -4.28
N SER A 17 15.42 13.53 -3.37
CA SER A 17 14.99 13.81 -1.99
C SER A 17 16.00 13.26 -0.98
N ASP A 18 15.69 12.17 -0.30
CA ASP A 18 16.47 11.60 0.80
C ASP A 18 16.93 10.16 0.53
N GLY A 19 16.65 9.63 -0.64
CA GLY A 19 17.19 8.36 -1.08
C GLY A 19 18.67 8.42 -1.46
N SER A 20 19.34 7.27 -1.52
CA SER A 20 20.78 7.16 -1.76
C SER A 20 21.16 6.77 -3.19
N GLY A 21 20.20 6.40 -4.05
CA GLY A 21 20.44 5.94 -5.42
C GLY A 21 19.87 6.85 -6.49
N SER A 22 20.35 6.70 -7.72
CA SER A 22 19.77 7.30 -8.93
C SER A 22 18.58 6.47 -9.45
N VAL A 23 17.84 7.00 -10.42
CA VAL A 23 16.79 6.23 -11.14
C VAL A 23 17.38 4.98 -11.80
N GLU A 24 18.60 5.04 -12.33
CA GLU A 24 19.26 3.88 -12.95
C GLU A 24 19.66 2.83 -11.92
N ASP A 25 20.07 3.23 -10.70
CA ASP A 25 20.35 2.30 -9.60
C ASP A 25 19.05 1.59 -9.15
N MET A 26 17.93 2.32 -9.08
CA MET A 26 16.60 1.75 -8.82
C MET A 26 16.21 0.73 -9.89
N LYS A 27 16.34 1.08 -11.18
CA LYS A 27 16.12 0.17 -12.31
C LYS A 27 16.94 -1.09 -12.20
N ALA A 28 18.25 -0.95 -11.97
CA ALA A 28 19.14 -2.10 -11.88
C ALA A 28 18.72 -3.08 -10.78
N THR A 29 18.29 -2.57 -9.63
CA THR A 29 17.79 -3.39 -8.53
C THR A 29 16.42 -3.99 -8.84
N ALA A 30 15.51 -3.20 -9.39
CA ALA A 30 14.17 -3.61 -9.80
C ALA A 30 14.21 -4.80 -10.78
N LEU A 31 15.06 -4.71 -11.81
CA LEU A 31 15.23 -5.78 -12.79
C LEU A 31 15.76 -7.08 -12.17
N ARG A 32 16.72 -7.00 -11.23
CA ARG A 32 17.22 -8.18 -10.50
C ARG A 32 16.11 -8.86 -9.68
N ARG A 33 15.12 -8.10 -9.24
CA ARG A 33 13.97 -8.57 -8.42
C ARG A 33 12.72 -8.86 -9.25
N GLY A 34 12.85 -8.85 -10.58
CA GLY A 34 11.77 -9.23 -11.51
C GLY A 34 10.68 -8.18 -11.66
N LEU A 35 10.95 -6.91 -11.32
CA LEU A 35 10.02 -5.82 -11.61
C LEU A 35 10.12 -5.40 -13.07
N SER A 36 9.00 -5.05 -13.65
CA SER A 36 8.89 -4.45 -14.99
C SER A 36 8.60 -2.96 -14.93
N VAL A 37 8.16 -2.44 -13.77
CA VAL A 37 7.82 -1.03 -13.58
C VAL A 37 8.31 -0.56 -12.21
N VAL A 38 8.83 0.65 -12.16
CA VAL A 38 9.03 1.42 -10.93
C VAL A 38 8.36 2.78 -11.08
N ILE A 39 7.75 3.28 -10.02
CA ILE A 39 7.27 4.66 -9.95
C ILE A 39 8.10 5.36 -8.88
N VAL A 40 8.92 6.33 -9.31
CA VAL A 40 9.82 7.07 -8.43
C VAL A 40 9.03 8.22 -7.80
N THR A 41 9.02 8.29 -6.48
CA THR A 41 8.13 9.16 -5.71
C THR A 41 8.89 9.97 -4.67
N ASP A 42 9.93 10.68 -5.10
CA ASP A 42 10.68 11.58 -4.24
C ASP A 42 9.77 12.57 -3.49
N HIS A 43 10.13 12.93 -2.28
CA HIS A 43 9.38 13.90 -1.46
C HIS A 43 9.18 15.23 -2.18
N CYS A 44 7.96 15.67 -2.29
CA CYS A 44 7.58 16.85 -3.08
C CYS A 44 8.24 18.15 -2.57
N GLN A 45 8.44 18.30 -1.26
CA GLN A 45 9.12 19.47 -0.68
C GLN A 45 10.60 19.57 -1.07
N ASN A 46 11.21 18.50 -1.58
CA ASN A 46 12.57 18.50 -2.08
C ASN A 46 12.65 18.73 -3.59
N LEU A 47 11.52 18.61 -4.31
CA LEU A 47 11.43 18.71 -5.76
C LEU A 47 11.16 20.15 -6.19
N THR A 48 12.20 20.86 -6.56
CA THR A 48 12.07 22.12 -7.32
C THR A 48 11.72 21.82 -8.78
N ARG A 49 11.20 22.80 -9.55
CA ARG A 49 10.89 22.59 -10.97
C ARG A 49 12.07 21.99 -11.76
N PRO A 50 13.33 22.49 -11.66
CA PRO A 50 14.46 21.89 -12.36
C PRO A 50 14.72 20.43 -11.93
N LYS A 51 14.54 20.08 -10.65
CA LYS A 51 14.70 18.71 -10.18
C LYS A 51 13.59 17.79 -10.72
N TRP A 52 12.35 18.27 -10.75
CA TRP A 52 11.24 17.53 -11.34
C TRP A 52 11.47 17.26 -12.83
N GLU A 53 11.86 18.30 -13.60
CA GLU A 53 12.15 18.15 -15.02
C GLU A 53 13.31 17.17 -15.25
N ALA A 54 14.32 17.17 -14.40
CA ALA A 54 15.42 16.22 -14.43
C ALA A 54 14.95 14.80 -14.11
N LEU A 55 14.12 14.61 -13.06
CA LEU A 55 13.53 13.31 -12.70
C LEU A 55 12.70 12.73 -13.85
N VAL A 56 11.85 13.55 -14.48
CA VAL A 56 11.06 13.16 -15.67
C VAL A 56 11.97 12.72 -16.82
N ALA A 57 13.05 13.45 -17.06
CA ALA A 57 14.01 13.10 -18.10
C ALA A 57 14.77 11.81 -17.79
N GLU A 58 15.21 11.61 -16.53
CA GLU A 58 15.90 10.39 -16.11
C GLU A 58 14.99 9.16 -16.13
N THR A 59 13.74 9.27 -15.69
CA THR A 59 12.78 8.16 -15.76
C THR A 59 12.47 7.79 -17.22
N ALA A 60 12.35 8.77 -18.09
CA ALA A 60 12.18 8.52 -19.52
C ALA A 60 13.42 7.83 -20.14
N ALA A 61 14.64 8.27 -19.76
CA ALA A 61 15.88 7.68 -20.24
C ALA A 61 16.12 6.26 -19.68
N ALA A 62 15.69 5.98 -18.46
CA ALA A 62 15.79 4.66 -17.84
C ALA A 62 14.77 3.66 -18.38
N SER A 63 13.71 4.13 -19.03
CA SER A 63 12.67 3.27 -19.59
C SER A 63 13.12 2.59 -20.88
N ASP A 64 12.88 1.27 -20.96
CA ASP A 64 13.09 0.45 -22.14
C ASP A 64 11.71 -0.04 -22.65
N PRO A 65 11.15 0.58 -23.71
CA PRO A 65 9.79 0.28 -24.16
C PRO A 65 9.55 -1.21 -24.39
N GLY A 66 8.48 -1.74 -23.78
CA GLY A 66 8.07 -3.13 -23.87
C GLY A 66 8.81 -4.11 -22.94
N THR A 67 9.80 -3.64 -22.16
CA THR A 67 10.52 -4.48 -21.19
C THR A 67 10.59 -3.89 -19.81
N PHE A 68 10.76 -2.58 -19.69
CA PHE A 68 10.83 -1.89 -18.40
C PHE A 68 10.34 -0.44 -18.51
N LEU A 69 9.62 0.03 -17.49
CA LEU A 69 9.23 1.43 -17.37
C LEU A 69 9.68 2.00 -16.02
N ALA A 70 10.40 3.11 -16.05
CA ALA A 70 10.55 4.00 -14.91
C ALA A 70 9.60 5.19 -15.12
N LEU A 71 8.72 5.44 -14.15
CA LEU A 71 7.67 6.45 -14.24
C LEU A 71 7.87 7.49 -13.14
N PRO A 72 7.68 8.78 -13.42
CA PRO A 72 7.77 9.81 -12.40
C PRO A 72 6.47 9.90 -11.59
N GLY A 73 6.62 10.10 -10.31
CA GLY A 73 5.60 10.44 -9.34
C GLY A 73 6.21 11.30 -8.25
N PHE A 74 5.49 11.58 -7.21
CA PHE A 74 6.01 12.24 -6.01
C PHE A 74 5.21 11.85 -4.78
N GLU A 75 5.83 12.01 -3.62
CA GLU A 75 5.18 11.84 -2.35
C GLU A 75 4.91 13.21 -1.72
N ILE A 76 3.63 13.47 -1.44
CA ILE A 76 3.20 14.64 -0.67
C ILE A 76 3.38 14.30 0.80
N THR A 77 4.24 15.05 1.46
CA THR A 77 4.58 14.84 2.87
C THR A 77 4.06 16.01 3.70
N GLY A 78 3.09 15.76 4.55
CA GLY A 78 2.60 16.74 5.52
C GLY A 78 3.53 16.82 6.74
N ASN A 79 3.75 18.00 7.26
CA ASN A 79 4.48 18.19 8.53
C ASN A 79 3.53 17.97 9.69
N GLU A 80 3.16 16.73 9.94
CA GLU A 80 2.16 16.39 10.94
C GLU A 80 2.81 16.03 12.27
N GLY A 81 2.23 16.54 13.35
CA GLY A 81 2.73 16.28 14.70
C GLY A 81 2.85 14.78 15.00
N ILE A 82 3.39 14.47 16.15
CA ILE A 82 3.90 13.18 16.63
C ILE A 82 3.04 11.94 16.29
N PHE A 83 1.74 12.10 15.98
CA PHE A 83 0.79 10.99 15.83
C PHE A 83 0.05 10.95 14.48
N ASN A 84 0.34 11.83 13.54
CA ASN A 84 -0.41 11.96 12.30
C ASN A 84 0.54 12.12 11.12
N ARG A 85 1.20 11.04 10.73
CA ARG A 85 1.96 10.99 9.48
C ARG A 85 1.16 10.21 8.47
N SER A 86 0.45 10.91 7.63
CA SER A 86 -0.03 10.33 6.41
C SER A 86 0.60 11.10 5.27
N HIS A 87 1.23 10.38 4.44
CA HIS A 87 1.74 10.87 3.18
C HIS A 87 0.83 10.40 2.06
N MET A 88 0.94 11.00 0.91
CA MET A 88 0.16 10.63 -0.26
C MET A 88 1.07 10.54 -1.48
N LEU A 89 1.08 9.38 -2.13
CA LEU A 89 1.73 9.25 -3.42
C LEU A 89 0.83 9.82 -4.50
N ALA A 90 1.42 10.53 -5.42
CA ALA A 90 0.78 11.09 -6.58
C ALA A 90 1.39 10.50 -7.85
N PHE A 91 0.61 9.70 -8.59
CA PHE A 91 1.03 9.09 -9.85
C PHE A 91 0.35 9.78 -11.02
N ASN A 92 1.02 9.80 -12.19
CA ASN A 92 0.44 10.29 -13.44
C ASN A 92 -0.03 11.75 -13.40
N VAL A 93 0.60 12.60 -12.61
CA VAL A 93 0.30 14.03 -12.58
C VAL A 93 1.08 14.73 -13.69
N SER A 94 0.36 15.39 -14.60
CA SER A 94 0.97 15.98 -15.80
C SER A 94 1.76 17.25 -15.54
N ASP A 95 1.28 18.11 -14.65
CA ASP A 95 1.99 19.30 -14.17
C ASP A 95 1.73 19.46 -12.68
N PRO A 96 2.72 19.07 -11.85
CA PRO A 96 2.55 19.09 -10.41
C PRO A 96 2.73 20.49 -9.77
N PHE A 97 3.08 21.50 -10.56
CA PHE A 97 3.32 22.85 -10.04
C PHE A 97 2.05 23.68 -10.03
N VAL A 98 1.78 24.34 -8.92
CA VAL A 98 0.59 25.16 -8.71
C VAL A 98 0.96 26.64 -8.76
N GLY A 99 0.29 27.40 -9.66
CA GLY A 99 0.47 28.84 -9.80
C GLY A 99 1.56 29.29 -10.77
N ASP A 100 1.60 30.59 -11.03
CA ASP A 100 2.42 31.17 -12.12
C ASP A 100 3.91 31.30 -11.81
N ASP A 101 4.34 31.14 -10.55
CA ASP A 101 5.71 31.45 -10.11
C ASP A 101 6.30 30.42 -9.13
N VAL A 102 5.82 29.20 -9.15
CA VAL A 102 6.17 28.21 -8.13
C VAL A 102 7.35 27.37 -8.60
N ASN A 103 8.49 27.57 -7.90
CA ASN A 103 9.66 26.71 -8.05
C ASN A 103 9.62 25.47 -7.17
N GLU A 104 8.60 25.35 -6.32
CA GLU A 104 8.40 24.25 -5.36
C GLU A 104 7.16 23.47 -5.71
N LEU A 105 7.27 22.15 -5.68
CA LEU A 105 6.17 21.24 -6.01
C LEU A 105 5.04 21.31 -4.96
N CYS A 106 5.42 21.44 -3.69
CA CYS A 106 4.51 21.54 -2.55
C CYS A 106 4.74 22.85 -1.81
N PRO A 107 4.28 24.00 -2.32
CA PRO A 107 4.44 25.25 -1.59
C PRO A 107 3.58 25.22 -0.32
N GLU A 108 4.13 25.75 0.80
CA GLU A 108 3.49 25.80 2.10
C GLU A 108 2.09 26.48 2.06
N GLU A 109 1.90 27.40 1.13
CA GLU A 109 0.64 28.13 0.91
C GLU A 109 -0.48 27.22 0.36
N VAL A 110 -0.12 26.22 -0.44
CA VAL A 110 -1.06 25.24 -1.05
C VAL A 110 -1.19 24.00 -0.18
N TRP A 111 -0.10 23.64 0.50
CA TRP A 111 0.03 22.50 1.41
C TRP A 111 0.34 23.01 2.82
N PRO A 112 -0.58 23.77 3.46
CA PRO A 112 -0.29 24.31 4.78
C PRO A 112 0.03 23.17 5.72
N ASP A 113 1.07 23.38 6.51
CA ASP A 113 1.32 22.57 7.69
C ASP A 113 0.02 22.36 8.46
N PRO A 114 -0.21 21.18 9.04
CA PRO A 114 -1.38 20.95 9.87
C PRO A 114 -1.45 22.00 10.97
N PRO A 115 -2.64 22.30 11.45
CA PRO A 115 -2.88 23.47 12.27
C PRO A 115 -1.89 23.53 13.42
N ASN A 116 -1.24 24.68 13.53
CA ASN A 116 -0.65 25.14 14.77
C ASN A 116 -1.50 24.62 15.96
N PRO A 117 -0.91 24.11 17.05
CA PRO A 117 -1.62 23.65 18.25
C PRO A 117 -2.71 24.58 18.78
N ALA A 118 -2.80 25.80 18.27
CA ALA A 118 -3.86 26.77 18.56
C ALA A 118 -5.19 26.56 17.78
N GLY A 119 -5.31 25.56 16.92
CA GLY A 119 -6.59 25.17 16.32
C GLY A 119 -7.13 26.08 15.22
N THR A 120 -6.27 26.81 14.51
CA THR A 120 -6.69 27.81 13.49
C THR A 120 -6.32 27.46 12.04
N GLY A 121 -6.14 26.19 11.70
CA GLY A 121 -5.86 25.73 10.35
C GLY A 121 -6.75 24.56 9.93
N PRO A 122 -6.66 24.10 8.66
CA PRO A 122 -7.40 22.94 8.20
C PRO A 122 -7.04 21.70 9.02
N THR A 123 -8.02 20.82 9.22
CA THR A 123 -7.77 19.54 9.89
C THR A 123 -7.05 18.58 8.97
N TYR A 124 -6.36 17.61 9.53
CA TYR A 124 -5.68 16.54 8.81
C TYR A 124 -6.53 15.86 7.70
N PRO A 125 -7.77 15.43 7.97
CA PRO A 125 -8.65 14.90 6.93
C PRO A 125 -8.90 15.87 5.78
N GLU A 126 -9.00 17.17 6.07
CA GLU A 126 -9.20 18.21 5.06
C GLU A 126 -7.97 18.40 4.16
N ASN A 127 -6.77 18.22 4.68
CA ASN A 127 -5.55 18.30 3.89
C ASN A 127 -5.43 17.11 2.93
N LEU A 128 -5.63 15.87 3.40
CA LEU A 128 -5.61 14.69 2.53
C LEU A 128 -6.67 14.78 1.42
N ALA A 129 -7.88 15.21 1.74
CA ALA A 129 -8.93 15.40 0.75
C ALA A 129 -8.55 16.44 -0.32
N LYS A 130 -7.91 17.54 0.07
CA LYS A 130 -7.41 18.55 -0.87
C LYS A 130 -6.27 18.02 -1.74
N TRP A 131 -5.37 17.23 -1.17
CA TRP A 131 -4.30 16.62 -1.94
C TRP A 131 -4.83 15.63 -2.97
N ALA A 132 -5.78 14.78 -2.59
CA ALA A 132 -6.44 13.87 -3.51
C ALA A 132 -7.19 14.63 -4.61
N GLU A 133 -7.95 15.69 -4.27
CA GLU A 133 -8.62 16.55 -5.24
C GLU A 133 -7.64 17.21 -6.21
N TYR A 134 -6.50 17.69 -5.71
CA TYR A 134 -5.44 18.24 -6.55
C TYR A 134 -4.87 17.18 -7.51
N VAL A 135 -4.52 16.00 -7.01
CA VAL A 135 -4.00 14.89 -7.82
C VAL A 135 -5.01 14.52 -8.92
N HIS A 136 -6.28 14.38 -8.58
CA HIS A 136 -7.35 14.05 -9.52
C HIS A 136 -7.59 15.15 -10.55
N SER A 137 -7.57 16.43 -10.15
CA SER A 137 -7.76 17.55 -11.09
C SER A 137 -6.63 17.66 -12.13
N ASN A 138 -5.47 17.07 -11.84
CA ASN A 138 -4.34 16.95 -12.76
C ASN A 138 -4.25 15.57 -13.47
N GLY A 139 -5.32 14.77 -13.40
CA GLY A 139 -5.43 13.47 -14.07
C GLY A 139 -4.67 12.34 -13.38
N GLY A 140 -4.20 12.57 -12.17
CA GLY A 140 -3.40 11.62 -11.39
C GLY A 140 -4.19 10.56 -10.64
N ILE A 141 -3.45 9.75 -9.91
CA ILE A 141 -3.92 8.70 -9.00
C ILE A 141 -3.37 9.02 -7.62
N ALA A 142 -4.24 9.12 -6.61
CA ALA A 142 -3.90 9.40 -5.23
C ALA A 142 -3.81 8.11 -4.42
N VAL A 143 -2.66 7.84 -3.80
CA VAL A 143 -2.44 6.66 -2.97
C VAL A 143 -2.07 7.10 -1.56
N HIS A 144 -2.89 6.77 -0.57
CA HIS A 144 -2.58 7.04 0.82
C HIS A 144 -1.54 6.04 1.32
N CYS A 145 -0.35 6.51 1.66
CA CYS A 145 0.78 5.66 2.03
C CYS A 145 1.02 5.60 3.55
N HIS A 146 1.79 4.60 3.99
CA HIS A 146 2.13 4.28 5.39
C HIS A 146 0.91 4.04 6.28
N THR A 147 -0.19 3.57 5.73
CA THR A 147 -1.42 3.44 6.49
C THR A 147 -1.97 2.04 6.44
N SER A 148 -1.91 1.32 7.49
CA SER A 148 -2.82 0.22 7.68
C SER A 148 -3.98 0.70 8.54
N GLY A 149 -5.13 0.81 7.96
CA GLY A 149 -6.34 0.95 8.73
C GLY A 149 -6.79 2.33 9.17
N SER A 150 -6.08 3.41 8.87
CA SER A 150 -6.48 4.77 9.23
C SER A 150 -7.11 5.58 8.09
N THR A 151 -7.18 5.03 6.90
CA THR A 151 -7.78 5.72 5.75
C THR A 151 -9.29 5.87 5.92
N ARG A 152 -9.81 7.05 5.58
CA ARG A 152 -11.23 7.36 5.62
C ARG A 152 -11.76 7.69 4.23
N LEU A 153 -13.05 7.46 4.02
CA LEU A 153 -13.71 7.73 2.74
C LEU A 153 -13.60 9.20 2.30
N GLU A 154 -13.67 10.11 3.25
CA GLU A 154 -13.57 11.55 2.99
C GLU A 154 -12.21 12.01 2.43
N TYR A 155 -11.16 11.15 2.49
CA TYR A 155 -9.88 11.49 1.88
C TYR A 155 -9.90 11.44 0.34
N GLY A 156 -10.84 10.69 -0.24
CA GLY A 156 -11.04 10.66 -1.68
C GLY A 156 -9.90 10.00 -2.46
N VAL A 157 -9.12 9.14 -1.82
CA VAL A 157 -7.98 8.44 -2.47
C VAL A 157 -8.44 7.27 -3.33
N ASP A 158 -7.66 6.93 -4.36
CA ASP A 158 -7.93 5.79 -5.24
C ASP A 158 -7.42 4.46 -4.61
N SER A 159 -6.34 4.53 -3.84
CA SER A 159 -5.71 3.35 -3.24
C SER A 159 -5.10 3.65 -1.88
N ILE A 160 -4.84 2.57 -1.13
CA ILE A 160 -4.11 2.61 0.14
C ILE A 160 -2.96 1.61 0.11
N GLU A 161 -1.86 1.92 0.77
CA GLU A 161 -0.84 0.93 1.05
C GLU A 161 -1.32 0.00 2.17
N VAL A 162 -1.71 -1.22 1.79
CA VAL A 162 -2.03 -2.29 2.76
C VAL A 162 -0.75 -2.92 3.33
N TYR A 163 0.40 -2.59 2.74
CA TYR A 163 1.72 -2.99 3.20
C TYR A 163 2.79 -1.99 2.72
N ASN A 164 3.65 -1.57 3.64
CA ASN A 164 4.83 -0.73 3.37
C ASN A 164 6.05 -1.35 4.07
N GLN A 165 7.11 -1.68 3.30
CA GLN A 165 8.26 -2.41 3.84
C GLN A 165 9.12 -1.54 4.76
N SER A 166 9.37 -0.29 4.37
CA SER A 166 10.22 0.60 5.16
C SER A 166 9.59 0.90 6.52
N ALA A 167 8.30 1.14 6.56
CA ALA A 167 7.58 1.34 7.81
C ALA A 167 7.67 0.12 8.73
N LEU A 168 7.55 -1.11 8.19
CA LEU A 168 7.70 -2.34 8.96
C LEU A 168 9.12 -2.50 9.49
N ASP A 169 10.14 -2.26 8.66
CA ASP A 169 11.55 -2.38 9.04
C ASP A 169 11.91 -1.41 10.19
N ASP A 170 11.40 -0.20 10.16
CA ASP A 170 11.57 0.78 11.21
C ASP A 170 10.94 0.30 12.53
N ILE A 171 9.71 -0.18 12.48
CA ILE A 171 9.03 -0.72 13.67
C ILE A 171 9.82 -1.90 14.27
N LEU A 172 10.28 -2.83 13.44
CA LEU A 172 11.08 -3.98 13.87
C LEU A 172 12.41 -3.54 14.50
N ARG A 173 13.08 -2.54 13.89
CA ARG A 173 14.32 -1.97 14.41
C ARG A 173 14.09 -1.38 15.81
N TYR A 174 13.04 -0.58 16.00
CA TYR A 174 12.75 0.01 17.30
C TYR A 174 12.31 -1.00 18.35
N ALA A 175 11.50 -1.98 17.97
CA ALA A 175 11.13 -3.04 18.90
C ALA A 175 12.37 -3.79 19.41
N LYS A 176 13.37 -4.07 18.55
CA LYS A 176 14.64 -4.66 18.93
C LYS A 176 15.47 -3.76 19.85
N LEU A 177 15.51 -2.45 19.59
CA LEU A 177 16.16 -1.47 20.47
C LEU A 177 15.51 -1.44 21.85
N LEU A 178 14.22 -1.68 21.95
CA LEU A 178 13.48 -1.82 23.21
C LEU A 178 13.70 -3.18 23.90
N GLY A 179 14.49 -4.08 23.30
CA GLY A 179 14.87 -5.37 23.88
C GLY A 179 13.91 -6.52 23.59
N TYR A 180 12.99 -6.36 22.61
CA TYR A 180 12.15 -7.48 22.16
C TYR A 180 12.96 -8.46 21.30
N GLY A 181 12.70 -9.76 21.49
CA GLY A 181 13.17 -10.81 20.56
C GLY A 181 12.45 -10.71 19.20
N ASP A 182 12.95 -11.39 18.18
CA ASP A 182 12.43 -11.28 16.80
C ASP A 182 10.92 -11.58 16.70
N GLU A 183 10.44 -12.62 17.36
CA GLU A 183 9.01 -12.98 17.38
C GLU A 183 8.15 -11.93 18.07
N GLN A 184 8.62 -11.41 19.21
CA GLN A 184 7.94 -10.36 19.96
C GLN A 184 7.98 -9.02 19.22
N ALA A 185 9.10 -8.71 18.56
CA ALA A 185 9.24 -7.51 17.74
C ALA A 185 8.27 -7.55 16.55
N LEU A 186 8.13 -8.70 15.88
CA LEU A 186 7.17 -8.86 14.78
C LEU A 186 5.72 -8.74 15.28
N ALA A 187 5.38 -9.34 16.41
CA ALA A 187 4.05 -9.21 17.01
C ALA A 187 3.75 -7.75 17.42
N PHE A 188 4.74 -7.04 17.96
CA PHE A 188 4.65 -5.62 18.28
C PHE A 188 4.47 -4.76 17.02
N ALA A 189 5.28 -5.01 15.99
CA ALA A 189 5.17 -4.33 14.70
C ALA A 189 3.80 -4.53 14.06
N THR A 190 3.29 -5.76 14.05
CA THR A 190 1.94 -6.08 13.55
C THR A 190 0.88 -5.32 14.31
N THR A 191 0.97 -5.27 15.65
CA THR A 191 0.03 -4.52 16.49
C THR A 191 0.08 -3.02 16.21
N LEU A 192 1.28 -2.42 16.08
CA LEU A 192 1.43 -1.01 15.73
C LEU A 192 0.91 -0.72 14.32
N SER A 193 1.19 -1.63 13.38
CA SER A 193 0.66 -1.58 12.02
C SER A 193 -0.87 -1.55 12.05
N ASP A 194 -1.50 -2.50 12.71
CA ASP A 194 -2.96 -2.60 12.85
C ASP A 194 -3.60 -1.37 13.50
N LEU A 195 -2.83 -0.64 14.30
CA LEU A 195 -3.27 0.58 14.96
C LEU A 195 -2.97 1.86 14.14
N GLY A 196 -2.33 1.75 12.98
CA GLY A 196 -1.91 2.90 12.17
C GLY A 196 -0.84 3.77 12.86
N LEU A 197 -0.08 3.20 13.79
CA LEU A 197 0.93 3.88 14.60
C LEU A 197 2.33 3.52 14.10
N TYR A 198 2.66 3.93 12.88
CA TYR A 198 4.01 3.77 12.37
C TYR A 198 4.53 5.00 11.69
N GLY A 199 5.60 5.46 12.23
CA GLY A 199 6.42 6.49 11.69
C GLY A 199 7.67 6.65 12.52
N GLU A 200 8.79 6.87 11.86
CA GLU A 200 10.08 7.02 12.51
C GLU A 200 10.06 8.11 13.60
N ARG A 201 9.31 9.19 13.40
CA ARG A 201 9.16 10.26 14.40
C ARG A 201 8.40 9.82 15.63
N ASP A 202 7.38 9.02 15.49
CA ASP A 202 6.54 8.61 16.62
C ASP A 202 7.34 7.70 17.54
N LEU A 203 8.08 6.77 16.95
CA LEU A 203 8.97 5.88 17.66
C LEU A 203 10.23 6.60 18.17
N ASN A 204 10.85 7.48 17.38
CA ASN A 204 11.98 8.31 17.82
C ASN A 204 11.57 9.24 18.97
N THR A 205 10.35 9.78 18.97
CA THR A 205 9.83 10.58 20.06
C THR A 205 9.60 9.75 21.32
N LEU A 206 9.07 8.52 21.19
CA LEU A 206 8.94 7.61 22.31
C LEU A 206 10.30 7.20 22.88
N VAL A 207 11.29 6.94 22.02
CA VAL A 207 12.68 6.66 22.43
C VAL A 207 13.33 7.90 23.07
N ALA A 208 13.17 9.09 22.48
CA ALA A 208 13.73 10.33 23.01
C ALA A 208 13.09 10.76 24.35
N LEU A 209 11.79 10.49 24.53
CA LEU A 209 11.14 10.69 25.85
C LEU A 209 11.66 9.69 26.88
N GLY A 210 12.05 8.47 26.45
CA GLY A 210 12.70 7.47 27.30
C GLY A 210 14.10 7.89 27.76
N ASP A 211 14.87 8.55 26.90
CA ASP A 211 16.24 9.03 27.21
C ASP A 211 16.25 10.27 28.16
N GLN A 212 15.18 11.02 28.24
CA GLN A 212 15.15 12.31 28.96
C GLN A 212 14.68 12.24 30.42
N SER A 213 14.56 11.11 31.07
CA SER A 213 14.21 10.96 32.49
C SER A 213 13.12 9.94 32.80
N ILE A 214 12.52 9.30 31.84
CA ILE A 214 11.55 8.23 32.03
C ILE A 214 12.26 6.90 31.77
N PRO A 215 12.34 5.99 32.74
CA PRO A 215 12.90 4.67 32.51
C PRO A 215 12.25 4.05 31.27
N LEU A 216 13.04 3.41 30.41
CA LEU A 216 12.60 2.74 29.18
C LEU A 216 11.33 1.87 29.42
N ARG A 217 11.21 1.29 30.62
CA ARG A 217 10.01 0.57 31.07
C ARG A 217 8.75 1.45 31.16
N LEU A 218 8.88 2.74 31.46
CA LEU A 218 7.74 3.66 31.51
C LEU A 218 7.36 4.13 30.10
N ALA A 219 8.32 4.31 29.21
CA ALA A 219 8.05 4.60 27.80
C ALA A 219 7.33 3.41 27.13
N VAL A 220 7.76 2.18 27.41
CA VAL A 220 7.07 0.95 26.98
C VAL A 220 5.71 0.84 27.65
N HIS A 221 5.58 1.18 28.92
CA HIS A 221 4.30 1.17 29.63
C HIS A 221 3.36 2.25 29.10
N SER A 222 3.87 3.45 28.82
CA SER A 222 3.08 4.53 28.20
C SER A 222 2.70 4.21 26.76
N ALA A 223 3.57 3.56 25.99
CA ALA A 223 3.23 3.02 24.68
C ALA A 223 2.18 1.90 24.79
N THR A 224 2.32 1.00 25.77
CA THR A 224 1.35 -0.07 26.04
C THR A 224 0.02 0.50 26.57
N GLU A 225 0.03 1.54 27.40
CA GLU A 225 -1.19 2.23 27.84
C GLU A 225 -1.82 3.04 26.71
N MET A 226 -1.03 3.66 25.85
CA MET A 226 -1.51 4.32 24.64
C MET A 226 -2.10 3.30 23.67
N LEU A 227 -1.44 2.17 23.46
CA LEU A 227 -1.92 1.02 22.69
C LEU A 227 -3.18 0.41 23.32
N THR A 228 -3.25 0.34 24.65
CA THR A 228 -4.43 -0.14 25.38
C THR A 228 -5.56 0.90 25.32
N GLY A 229 -5.24 2.18 25.41
CA GLY A 229 -6.19 3.27 25.24
C GLY A 229 -6.75 3.37 23.83
N VAL A 230 -5.89 3.25 22.81
CA VAL A 230 -6.28 3.14 21.40
C VAL A 230 -7.00 1.82 21.16
N GLY A 231 -6.54 0.72 21.74
CA GLY A 231 -7.21 -0.58 21.72
C GLY A 231 -8.58 -0.56 22.42
N GLN A 232 -8.79 0.24 23.47
CA GLN A 232 -10.11 0.48 24.05
C GLN A 232 -11.00 1.36 23.17
N TRP A 233 -10.40 2.28 22.44
CA TRP A 233 -11.12 3.10 21.45
C TRP A 233 -11.44 2.30 20.18
N LEU A 234 -10.50 1.46 19.71
CA LEU A 234 -10.69 0.50 18.62
C LEU A 234 -11.41 -0.78 19.06
N GLY A 235 -11.40 -1.11 20.35
CA GLY A 235 -12.10 -2.22 20.97
C GLY A 235 -13.59 -1.97 21.24
N SER A 236 -14.17 -0.92 20.66
CA SER A 236 -15.60 -0.85 20.43
C SER A 236 -16.01 -2.11 19.64
N PRO A 237 -17.05 -2.83 20.03
CA PRO A 237 -17.54 -3.99 19.28
C PRO A 237 -17.94 -3.70 17.83
N GLU A 238 -17.83 -2.46 17.41
CA GLU A 238 -18.08 -1.94 16.08
C GLU A 238 -16.78 -1.62 15.29
N ALA A 239 -15.59 -1.75 15.90
CA ALA A 239 -14.33 -1.59 15.19
C ALA A 239 -14.07 -2.88 14.36
N PRO A 240 -14.09 -2.81 13.03
CA PRO A 240 -13.93 -4.02 12.22
C PRO A 240 -12.50 -4.51 12.25
N ALA A 241 -12.38 -5.80 12.10
CA ALA A 241 -11.09 -6.50 12.07
C ALA A 241 -10.20 -6.11 10.88
N ASN A 242 -10.74 -5.40 9.89
CA ASN A 242 -10.02 -4.93 8.72
C ASN A 242 -10.67 -3.66 8.15
N SER A 243 -9.98 -2.53 8.30
CA SER A 243 -10.50 -1.25 7.81
C SER A 243 -10.57 -1.13 6.29
N TRP A 244 -9.72 -1.85 5.55
CA TRP A 244 -9.81 -1.88 4.08
C TRP A 244 -11.11 -2.54 3.62
N ASP A 245 -11.52 -3.65 4.24
CA ASP A 245 -12.79 -4.31 3.91
C ASP A 245 -14.01 -3.40 4.19
N GLN A 246 -13.93 -2.49 5.18
CA GLN A 246 -14.98 -1.48 5.38
C GLN A 246 -15.04 -0.47 4.24
N LEU A 247 -13.88 -0.01 3.75
CA LEU A 247 -13.81 0.89 2.61
C LEU A 247 -14.40 0.23 1.36
N LEU A 248 -14.10 -1.07 1.14
CA LEU A 248 -14.69 -1.85 0.06
C LEU A 248 -16.20 -2.01 0.21
N MET A 249 -16.68 -2.30 1.43
CA MET A 249 -18.12 -2.39 1.71
C MET A 249 -18.84 -1.06 1.58
N ALA A 250 -18.18 0.07 1.84
CA ALA A 250 -18.76 1.38 1.61
C ALA A 250 -19.07 1.62 0.11
N TYR A 251 -18.19 1.16 -0.79
CA TYR A 251 -18.45 1.16 -2.22
C TYR A 251 -19.61 0.21 -2.58
N VAL A 252 -19.61 -1.03 -2.09
CA VAL A 252 -20.70 -2.00 -2.32
C VAL A 252 -22.06 -1.45 -1.88
N ASN A 253 -22.08 -0.75 -0.75
CA ASN A 253 -23.30 -0.15 -0.19
C ASN A 253 -23.70 1.19 -0.84
N GLY A 254 -22.95 1.67 -1.84
CA GLY A 254 -23.22 2.94 -2.53
C GLY A 254 -22.95 4.18 -1.67
N THR A 255 -22.11 4.07 -0.63
CA THR A 255 -21.65 5.22 0.17
C THR A 255 -20.60 6.03 -0.59
N THR A 256 -19.83 5.37 -1.47
CA THR A 256 -18.87 6.01 -2.39
C THR A 256 -19.13 5.54 -3.81
N ASP A 257 -18.78 6.41 -4.78
CA ASP A 257 -18.94 6.10 -6.22
C ASP A 257 -17.76 5.28 -6.77
N THR A 258 -16.64 5.24 -6.05
CA THR A 258 -15.40 4.54 -6.45
C THR A 258 -14.87 3.68 -5.30
N PRO A 259 -14.36 2.47 -5.61
CA PRO A 259 -13.70 1.64 -4.61
C PRO A 259 -12.31 2.18 -4.29
N ILE A 260 -11.80 1.88 -3.08
CA ILE A 260 -10.43 2.16 -2.67
C ILE A 260 -9.65 0.84 -2.71
N PHE A 261 -8.64 0.76 -3.60
CA PHE A 261 -7.86 -0.45 -3.82
C PHE A 261 -6.65 -0.56 -2.90
N GLY A 262 -6.19 -1.80 -2.64
CA GLY A 262 -4.99 -2.09 -1.87
C GLY A 262 -3.76 -2.22 -2.76
N VAL A 263 -2.64 -1.63 -2.33
CA VAL A 263 -1.31 -1.77 -2.94
C VAL A 263 -0.26 -2.07 -1.87
N ALA A 264 0.87 -2.65 -2.28
CA ALA A 264 2.04 -2.82 -1.42
C ALA A 264 3.26 -2.18 -2.09
N ASN A 265 4.02 -1.41 -1.34
CA ASN A 265 5.20 -0.75 -1.87
C ASN A 265 6.37 -0.84 -0.88
N SER A 266 7.58 -0.60 -1.39
CA SER A 266 8.79 -0.77 -0.59
C SER A 266 9.16 0.46 0.25
N ASP A 267 8.83 1.65 -0.25
CA ASP A 267 9.30 2.92 0.32
C ASP A 267 10.84 2.92 0.42
N ALA A 268 11.48 2.50 -0.67
CA ALA A 268 12.91 2.23 -0.69
C ALA A 268 13.71 3.53 -0.76
N HIS A 269 14.63 3.72 0.18
CA HIS A 269 15.58 4.82 0.24
C HIS A 269 17.00 4.39 -0.12
N ASN A 270 17.24 3.09 -0.31
CA ASN A 270 18.56 2.52 -0.58
C ASN A 270 18.50 1.51 -1.74
N THR A 271 19.45 1.64 -2.66
CA THR A 271 19.65 0.71 -3.79
C THR A 271 20.80 -0.27 -3.58
N GLY A 272 21.61 -0.06 -2.54
CA GLY A 272 22.77 -0.91 -2.22
C GLY A 272 22.37 -2.27 -1.66
N GLU A 273 22.67 -3.35 -2.39
CA GLU A 273 22.52 -4.72 -1.85
C GLU A 273 23.56 -4.99 -0.73
N PRO A 274 23.19 -5.73 0.34
CA PRO A 274 21.92 -6.45 0.53
C PRO A 274 20.78 -5.63 1.17
N ASP A 275 21.01 -4.37 1.51
CA ASP A 275 20.13 -3.55 2.35
C ASP A 275 19.01 -2.81 1.57
N SER A 276 18.93 -3.03 0.25
CA SER A 276 17.90 -2.42 -0.58
C SER A 276 16.52 -3.06 -0.37
N ASN A 277 15.49 -2.24 -0.16
CA ASN A 277 14.10 -2.68 -0.07
C ASN A 277 13.35 -2.67 -1.40
N VAL A 278 13.93 -2.13 -2.49
CA VAL A 278 13.27 -2.06 -3.81
C VAL A 278 12.65 -3.40 -4.21
N GLY A 279 11.33 -3.46 -4.37
CA GLY A 279 10.60 -4.65 -4.79
C GLY A 279 10.51 -5.78 -3.76
N VAL A 280 10.85 -5.56 -2.50
CA VAL A 280 10.57 -6.50 -1.40
C VAL A 280 9.05 -6.56 -1.18
N ALA A 281 8.44 -5.41 -1.02
CA ALA A 281 7.00 -5.24 -1.20
C ALA A 281 6.74 -4.70 -2.61
N LYS A 282 5.78 -5.27 -3.30
CA LYS A 282 5.47 -4.97 -4.70
C LYS A 282 4.04 -5.36 -5.06
N ASN A 283 3.64 -5.02 -6.26
CA ASN A 283 2.32 -5.34 -6.77
C ASN A 283 2.44 -6.18 -8.03
N GLY A 284 1.66 -7.26 -8.11
CA GLY A 284 1.38 -7.91 -9.38
C GLY A 284 0.27 -7.16 -10.10
N LEU A 285 0.47 -6.79 -11.35
CA LEU A 285 -0.42 -5.96 -12.15
C LEU A 285 -0.80 -6.66 -13.46
N TYR A 286 -2.09 -6.73 -13.76
CA TYR A 286 -2.60 -7.31 -14.99
C TYR A 286 -2.79 -6.23 -16.06
N VAL A 287 -1.92 -6.24 -17.07
CA VAL A 287 -1.88 -5.27 -18.17
C VAL A 287 -2.04 -5.95 -19.53
N LYS A 288 -2.52 -5.21 -20.52
CA LYS A 288 -2.60 -5.66 -21.93
C LYS A 288 -1.34 -5.34 -22.71
N ALA A 289 -0.60 -4.33 -22.29
CA ALA A 289 0.67 -3.90 -22.85
C ALA A 289 1.50 -3.19 -21.78
N LEU A 290 2.81 -3.21 -21.90
CA LEU A 290 3.70 -2.45 -21.01
C LEU A 290 3.86 -1.03 -21.57
N THR A 291 2.86 -0.18 -21.30
CA THR A 291 2.87 1.26 -21.58
C THR A 291 2.41 2.04 -20.35
N PRO A 292 2.84 3.31 -20.17
CA PRO A 292 2.42 4.14 -19.04
C PRO A 292 0.89 4.19 -18.88
N GLU A 293 0.16 4.40 -19.97
CA GLU A 293 -1.31 4.51 -19.96
C GLU A 293 -1.98 3.23 -19.47
N GLU A 294 -1.48 2.07 -19.92
CA GLU A 294 -2.05 0.79 -19.49
C GLU A 294 -1.68 0.47 -18.04
N VAL A 295 -0.45 0.80 -17.61
CA VAL A 295 0.01 0.64 -16.22
C VAL A 295 -0.88 1.46 -15.28
N TYR A 296 -1.01 2.77 -15.53
CA TYR A 296 -1.84 3.64 -14.70
C TYR A 296 -3.33 3.27 -14.79
N GLY A 297 -3.82 2.91 -15.98
CA GLY A 297 -5.18 2.42 -16.14
C GLY A 297 -5.47 1.12 -15.39
N ALA A 298 -4.48 0.23 -15.28
CA ALA A 298 -4.59 -1.00 -14.50
C ALA A 298 -4.57 -0.74 -12.99
N ILE A 299 -3.70 0.16 -12.51
CA ILE A 299 -3.65 0.58 -11.11
C ILE A 299 -4.99 1.20 -10.70
N LYS A 300 -5.47 2.16 -11.47
CA LYS A 300 -6.75 2.85 -11.20
C LYS A 300 -7.95 1.91 -11.22
N ALA A 301 -7.90 0.85 -12.02
CA ALA A 301 -8.96 -0.15 -12.09
C ALA A 301 -8.81 -1.27 -11.05
N GLY A 302 -7.81 -1.24 -10.18
CA GLY A 302 -7.56 -2.28 -9.18
C GLY A 302 -7.21 -3.65 -9.79
N ARG A 303 -6.71 -3.71 -11.03
CA ARG A 303 -6.28 -4.96 -11.66
C ARG A 303 -4.92 -5.41 -11.12
N SER A 304 -4.80 -5.41 -9.80
CA SER A 304 -3.56 -5.69 -9.10
C SER A 304 -3.78 -6.48 -7.81
N PHE A 305 -2.70 -7.06 -7.33
CA PHE A 305 -2.61 -7.61 -6.00
C PHE A 305 -1.32 -7.15 -5.32
N ALA A 306 -1.40 -6.88 -4.03
CA ALA A 306 -0.26 -6.55 -3.19
C ALA A 306 0.49 -7.83 -2.80
N THR A 307 1.84 -7.83 -2.76
CA THR A 307 2.59 -9.03 -2.37
C THR A 307 3.99 -8.73 -1.83
N THR A 308 4.43 -9.57 -0.90
CA THR A 308 5.82 -9.67 -0.45
C THR A 308 6.50 -10.96 -0.96
N GLY A 309 5.80 -11.80 -1.73
CA GLY A 309 6.33 -13.06 -2.27
C GLY A 309 5.35 -13.77 -3.20
N PRO A 310 4.25 -14.34 -2.67
CA PRO A 310 3.33 -15.15 -3.44
C PRO A 310 2.76 -14.43 -4.67
N SER A 311 2.55 -15.20 -5.74
CA SER A 311 1.82 -14.75 -6.94
C SER A 311 0.43 -15.34 -6.96
N LEU A 312 -0.54 -14.60 -7.44
CA LEU A 312 -1.93 -15.06 -7.49
C LEU A 312 -2.67 -14.60 -8.75
N ALA A 313 -3.62 -15.41 -9.20
CA ALA A 313 -4.69 -15.03 -10.09
C ALA A 313 -6.01 -15.41 -9.43
N PHE A 314 -6.98 -14.52 -9.49
CA PHE A 314 -8.30 -14.72 -8.92
C PHE A 314 -9.38 -14.16 -9.83
N GLU A 315 -10.39 -14.96 -10.08
CA GLU A 315 -11.53 -14.64 -10.96
C GLU A 315 -12.84 -15.04 -10.30
N VAL A 316 -13.90 -14.28 -10.53
CA VAL A 316 -15.29 -14.66 -10.21
C VAL A 316 -16.11 -14.62 -11.48
N ASN A 317 -16.67 -15.77 -11.90
CA ASN A 317 -17.43 -15.94 -13.15
C ASN A 317 -16.68 -15.40 -14.40
N GLY A 318 -15.34 -15.48 -14.41
CA GLY A 318 -14.48 -15.03 -15.49
C GLY A 318 -14.07 -13.55 -15.43
N GLU A 319 -14.57 -12.79 -14.47
CA GLU A 319 -14.08 -11.43 -14.19
C GLU A 319 -12.87 -11.49 -13.27
N ILE A 320 -11.79 -10.82 -13.65
CA ILE A 320 -10.55 -10.74 -12.87
C ILE A 320 -10.64 -9.68 -11.76
N ILE A 321 -9.69 -9.70 -10.84
CA ILE A 321 -9.54 -8.67 -9.77
C ILE A 321 -9.65 -7.26 -10.34
N GLY A 322 -10.33 -6.37 -9.61
CA GLY A 322 -10.71 -5.02 -10.01
C GLY A 322 -12.00 -4.96 -10.86
N GLY A 323 -12.48 -6.09 -11.35
CA GLY A 323 -13.71 -6.17 -12.17
C GLY A 323 -14.99 -6.38 -11.36
N THR A 324 -16.12 -6.44 -12.07
CA THR A 324 -17.45 -6.70 -11.47
C THR A 324 -18.16 -7.85 -12.19
N ALA A 325 -18.40 -8.93 -11.48
CA ALA A 325 -19.17 -10.07 -11.96
C ALA A 325 -20.68 -9.82 -11.78
N HIS A 326 -21.48 -10.03 -12.82
CA HIS A 326 -22.93 -9.94 -12.74
C HIS A 326 -23.53 -11.32 -12.49
N ILE A 327 -24.26 -11.49 -11.40
CA ILE A 327 -24.85 -12.76 -10.97
C ILE A 327 -26.35 -12.58 -10.79
N ALA A 328 -27.17 -13.37 -11.47
CA ALA A 328 -28.62 -13.35 -11.24
C ALA A 328 -28.93 -13.73 -9.78
N GLY A 329 -29.93 -13.06 -9.17
CA GLY A 329 -30.27 -13.27 -7.76
C GLY A 329 -30.52 -14.75 -7.43
N GLY A 330 -29.79 -15.29 -6.44
CA GLY A 330 -29.78 -16.71 -6.09
C GLY A 330 -28.92 -17.59 -7.03
N GLY A 331 -28.14 -16.97 -7.93
CA GLY A 331 -27.18 -17.67 -8.78
C GLY A 331 -25.89 -18.00 -8.04
N SER A 332 -24.98 -18.67 -8.74
CA SER A 332 -23.71 -19.13 -8.19
C SER A 332 -22.55 -18.21 -8.59
N ALA A 333 -21.63 -17.96 -7.67
CA ALA A 333 -20.32 -17.43 -7.94
C ALA A 333 -19.32 -18.57 -8.09
N ASN A 334 -18.69 -18.67 -9.26
CA ASN A 334 -17.59 -19.61 -9.51
C ASN A 334 -16.27 -18.86 -9.29
N LEU A 335 -15.59 -19.17 -8.20
CA LEU A 335 -14.34 -18.55 -7.79
C LEU A 335 -13.18 -19.41 -8.27
N LYS A 336 -12.49 -18.96 -9.30
CA LYS A 336 -11.29 -19.63 -9.80
C LYS A 336 -10.05 -18.95 -9.24
N LEU A 337 -9.17 -19.74 -8.63
CA LEU A 337 -7.92 -19.26 -8.07
C LEU A 337 -6.74 -20.12 -8.56
N SER A 338 -5.63 -19.44 -8.82
CA SER A 338 -4.33 -20.04 -9.12
C SER A 338 -3.28 -19.24 -8.35
N VAL A 339 -2.59 -19.90 -7.45
CA VAL A 339 -1.67 -19.28 -6.48
C VAL A 339 -0.36 -20.05 -6.49
N SER A 340 0.75 -19.35 -6.42
CA SER A 340 2.08 -19.95 -6.28
C SER A 340 2.92 -19.20 -5.23
N SER A 341 3.77 -19.94 -4.52
CA SER A 341 4.79 -19.35 -3.67
C SER A 341 5.90 -18.69 -4.51
N GLU A 342 6.70 -17.89 -3.87
CA GLU A 342 7.80 -17.12 -4.49
C GLU A 342 8.99 -17.98 -4.92
N SER A 343 9.11 -19.17 -4.39
CA SER A 343 10.24 -20.10 -4.67
C SER A 343 9.80 -21.55 -4.59
N ALA A 344 10.63 -22.44 -5.14
CA ALA A 344 10.37 -23.89 -5.07
C ALA A 344 10.54 -24.48 -3.65
N THR A 345 11.16 -23.75 -2.74
CA THR A 345 11.36 -24.16 -1.34
C THR A 345 10.31 -23.61 -0.40
N ALA A 346 9.58 -22.59 -0.84
CA ALA A 346 8.45 -22.02 -0.10
C ALA A 346 7.16 -22.80 -0.38
N ILE A 347 6.34 -22.95 0.63
CA ILE A 347 5.00 -23.55 0.52
C ILE A 347 3.92 -22.56 0.87
N LEU A 348 2.75 -22.74 0.26
CA LEU A 348 1.53 -22.01 0.61
C LEU A 348 0.97 -22.63 1.90
N THR A 349 1.03 -21.90 3.00
CA THR A 349 0.55 -22.37 4.31
C THR A 349 -0.93 -22.08 4.51
N LYS A 350 -1.41 -20.96 3.93
CA LYS A 350 -2.81 -20.55 4.09
C LYS A 350 -3.29 -19.76 2.88
N ILE A 351 -4.51 -20.01 2.44
CA ILE A 351 -5.28 -19.19 1.51
C ILE A 351 -6.63 -18.92 2.17
N GLU A 352 -6.97 -17.66 2.38
CA GLU A 352 -8.27 -17.23 2.89
C GLU A 352 -9.04 -16.55 1.77
N ILE A 353 -10.29 -16.96 1.59
CA ILE A 353 -11.21 -16.30 0.69
C ILE A 353 -12.12 -15.44 1.54
N ILE A 354 -12.05 -14.15 1.29
CA ILE A 354 -12.83 -13.13 1.98
C ILE A 354 -14.06 -12.80 1.14
N LYS A 355 -15.23 -12.83 1.76
CA LYS A 355 -16.50 -12.38 1.19
C LYS A 355 -17.07 -11.27 2.06
N ASN A 356 -17.18 -10.07 1.52
CA ASN A 356 -17.78 -8.92 2.22
C ASN A 356 -17.14 -8.62 3.59
N GLY A 357 -15.80 -8.75 3.68
CA GLY A 357 -15.05 -8.52 4.92
C GLY A 357 -14.93 -9.72 5.86
N GLU A 358 -15.62 -10.82 5.58
CA GLU A 358 -15.60 -12.01 6.42
C GLU A 358 -14.89 -13.18 5.74
N VAL A 359 -14.13 -13.97 6.51
CA VAL A 359 -13.51 -15.19 5.99
C VAL A 359 -14.59 -16.21 5.62
N TRP A 360 -14.83 -16.37 4.31
CA TRP A 360 -15.77 -17.35 3.81
C TRP A 360 -15.20 -18.77 3.79
N ARG A 361 -13.90 -18.91 3.44
CA ARG A 361 -13.22 -20.20 3.39
C ARG A 361 -11.72 -20.07 3.64
N THR A 362 -11.17 -21.02 4.38
CA THR A 362 -9.74 -21.18 4.60
C THR A 362 -9.26 -22.48 3.96
N ILE A 363 -8.13 -22.44 3.25
CA ILE A 363 -7.46 -23.58 2.61
C ILE A 363 -6.03 -23.62 3.09
N SER A 364 -5.51 -24.79 3.42
CA SER A 364 -4.10 -25.00 3.81
C SER A 364 -3.47 -26.00 2.83
N PRO A 365 -2.93 -25.53 1.70
CA PRO A 365 -2.42 -26.40 0.64
C PRO A 365 -1.22 -27.22 1.09
N ASN A 366 -0.30 -26.59 1.83
CA ASN A 366 1.02 -27.14 2.21
C ASN A 366 1.85 -27.60 0.99
N GLU A 367 1.68 -26.91 -0.12
CA GLU A 367 2.33 -27.16 -1.42
C GLU A 367 2.82 -25.82 -2.01
N PRO A 368 3.81 -25.84 -2.94
CA PRO A 368 4.32 -24.60 -3.56
C PRO A 368 3.30 -23.88 -4.45
N ALA A 369 2.29 -24.57 -4.94
CA ALA A 369 1.25 -24.01 -5.81
C ALA A 369 -0.11 -24.66 -5.53
N TYR A 370 -1.18 -23.90 -5.80
CA TYR A 370 -2.55 -24.37 -5.62
C TYR A 370 -3.45 -23.78 -6.69
N GLU A 371 -4.27 -24.65 -7.30
CA GLU A 371 -5.32 -24.25 -8.26
C GLU A 371 -6.63 -24.92 -7.89
N ASP A 372 -7.72 -24.16 -7.90
CA ASP A 372 -9.06 -24.69 -7.66
C ASP A 372 -10.15 -23.79 -8.27
N THR A 373 -11.35 -24.35 -8.36
CA THR A 373 -12.58 -23.61 -8.65
C THR A 373 -13.61 -23.93 -7.59
N LEU A 374 -13.90 -22.95 -6.76
CA LEU A 374 -14.86 -23.04 -5.67
C LEU A 374 -16.20 -22.46 -6.11
N VAL A 375 -17.28 -22.93 -5.53
CA VAL A 375 -18.63 -22.46 -5.86
C VAL A 375 -19.31 -21.96 -4.60
N ASP A 376 -19.80 -20.72 -4.66
CA ASP A 376 -20.77 -20.18 -3.70
C ASP A 376 -22.16 -20.23 -4.37
N ASP A 377 -22.99 -21.17 -3.93
CA ASP A 377 -24.22 -21.57 -4.64
C ASP A 377 -25.39 -20.58 -4.48
N SER A 378 -25.30 -19.59 -3.62
CA SER A 378 -26.44 -18.74 -3.30
C SER A 378 -26.03 -17.29 -3.06
N VAL A 379 -25.72 -16.58 -4.14
CA VAL A 379 -25.40 -15.15 -4.09
C VAL A 379 -26.69 -14.36 -4.29
N THR A 380 -27.12 -13.64 -3.27
CA THR A 380 -28.44 -12.96 -3.25
C THR A 380 -28.35 -11.45 -3.14
N VAL A 381 -27.16 -10.90 -2.87
CA VAL A 381 -26.93 -9.46 -2.67
C VAL A 381 -25.61 -9.05 -3.30
N ASP A 382 -25.47 -7.77 -3.59
CA ASP A 382 -24.22 -7.17 -4.00
C ASP A 382 -23.12 -7.42 -2.96
N GLY A 383 -21.88 -7.48 -3.43
CA GLY A 383 -20.77 -7.77 -2.55
C GLY A 383 -19.43 -7.81 -3.28
N TYR A 384 -18.47 -8.48 -2.68
CA TYR A 384 -17.18 -8.77 -3.30
C TYR A 384 -16.56 -10.05 -2.74
N TYR A 385 -15.61 -10.57 -3.52
CA TYR A 385 -14.67 -11.60 -3.08
C TYR A 385 -13.24 -11.12 -3.30
N ARG A 386 -12.35 -11.44 -2.38
CA ARG A 386 -10.90 -11.28 -2.50
C ARG A 386 -10.19 -12.44 -1.81
N ILE A 387 -8.90 -12.62 -2.08
CA ILE A 387 -8.11 -13.66 -1.43
C ILE A 387 -6.90 -13.07 -0.72
N GLU A 388 -6.56 -13.71 0.40
CA GLU A 388 -5.32 -13.51 1.13
C GLU A 388 -4.51 -14.80 1.14
N VAL A 389 -3.22 -14.69 0.87
CA VAL A 389 -2.33 -15.84 0.74
C VAL A 389 -1.15 -15.68 1.68
N THR A 390 -0.80 -16.75 2.36
CA THR A 390 0.43 -16.81 3.15
C THR A 390 1.30 -17.95 2.62
N SER A 391 2.57 -17.68 2.38
CA SER A 391 3.61 -18.65 2.10
C SER A 391 4.72 -18.58 3.13
N GLN A 392 5.52 -19.62 3.22
CA GLN A 392 6.69 -19.68 4.11
C GLN A 392 7.78 -20.53 3.51
N ASP A 393 9.01 -20.05 3.52
CA ASP A 393 10.20 -20.87 3.22
C ASP A 393 10.42 -21.89 4.36
N LEU A 394 10.63 -23.14 3.99
CA LEU A 394 10.86 -24.21 4.97
C LEU A 394 12.38 -24.36 5.27
N PRO A 395 12.76 -24.75 6.53
CA PRO A 395 11.87 -25.05 7.67
C PRO A 395 11.42 -23.83 8.48
N ASP A 396 12.17 -22.71 8.50
CA ASP A 396 11.96 -21.61 9.45
C ASP A 396 12.11 -20.22 8.78
N GLY A 397 11.87 -20.11 7.47
CA GLY A 397 11.91 -18.83 6.76
C GLY A 397 10.77 -17.90 7.15
N PRO A 398 10.89 -16.59 6.87
CA PRO A 398 9.84 -15.63 7.16
C PRO A 398 8.57 -15.94 6.35
N ALA A 399 7.42 -15.67 6.97
CA ALA A 399 6.16 -15.70 6.26
C ALA A 399 6.11 -14.54 5.25
N ARG A 400 5.54 -14.82 4.07
CA ARG A 400 5.28 -13.85 3.02
C ARG A 400 3.81 -13.88 2.66
N VAL A 401 3.30 -12.78 2.21
CA VAL A 401 1.85 -12.59 2.04
C VAL A 401 1.52 -12.00 0.67
N ALA A 402 0.31 -12.27 0.22
CA ALA A 402 -0.30 -11.56 -0.90
C ALA A 402 -1.79 -11.31 -0.63
N TRP A 403 -2.28 -10.14 -1.06
CA TRP A 403 -3.67 -9.72 -0.94
C TRP A 403 -4.18 -9.30 -2.31
N SER A 404 -5.22 -9.99 -2.81
CA SER A 404 -5.84 -9.53 -4.05
C SER A 404 -6.70 -8.30 -3.81
N ASN A 405 -6.77 -7.41 -4.78
CA ASN A 405 -7.91 -6.53 -4.91
C ASN A 405 -9.18 -7.35 -5.14
N PRO A 406 -10.37 -6.80 -4.84
CA PRO A 406 -11.61 -7.53 -4.95
C PRO A 406 -12.02 -7.80 -6.40
N VAL A 407 -12.81 -8.84 -6.60
CA VAL A 407 -13.80 -8.93 -7.69
C VAL A 407 -15.15 -8.59 -7.07
N PHE A 408 -15.75 -7.50 -7.52
CA PHE A 408 -17.07 -7.10 -7.07
C PHE A 408 -18.15 -7.99 -7.67
N VAL A 409 -19.27 -8.08 -7.00
CA VAL A 409 -20.45 -8.82 -7.44
C VAL A 409 -21.64 -7.89 -7.44
N ASN A 410 -22.34 -7.81 -8.57
CA ASN A 410 -23.60 -7.12 -8.72
C ASN A 410 -24.71 -8.13 -8.98
N VAL A 411 -25.77 -8.05 -8.17
CA VAL A 411 -26.97 -8.90 -8.24
C VAL A 411 -28.14 -8.03 -8.67
N PRO A 412 -28.48 -7.99 -9.97
CA PRO A 412 -29.54 -7.14 -10.51
C PRO A 412 -30.95 -7.55 -10.04
#